data_818bdb0b2c608e8589336fe36d88ed07
#
_entry.id   818bdb0b2c608e8589336fe36d88ed07
#
_cell.length_a   1.000
_cell.length_b   1.000
_cell.length_c   1.000
_cell.angle_alpha   90.00
_cell.angle_beta   90.00
_cell.angle_gamma   90.00
#
_symmetry.space_group_name_H-M   'P 1'
#
loop_
_entity.id
_entity.type
_entity.pdbx_description
1 polymer ?
#
loop_
_entity_poly.entity_id
_entity_poly.type
_entity_poly.pdbx_seq_one_letter_code
_entity_poly.pdbx_strand_id
1 'polypeptide(L)' 'MDLKLRVAICDDEKYFREEIKRLVEQYLKEKKIIFCIDLFTSGLEFCSDDNNLQQYDIIFL' A
#
# COMPACT_ATOMS: atom_id res chain seq x y z
N MET A 1 16.18 3.75 -14.96
CA MET A 1 15.87 2.96 -13.76
C MET A 1 14.52 3.41 -13.20
N ASP A 2 13.58 2.51 -13.18
CA ASP A 2 12.23 2.85 -12.75
C ASP A 2 12.13 2.85 -11.24
N LEU A 3 11.94 4.03 -10.66
CA LEU A 3 11.72 4.18 -9.23
C LEU A 3 10.22 4.15 -8.96
N LYS A 4 9.69 2.94 -8.89
CA LYS A 4 8.27 2.74 -8.62
C LYS A 4 8.07 2.53 -7.13
N LEU A 5 7.29 3.40 -6.52
CA LEU A 5 6.98 3.29 -5.10
C LEU A 5 5.93 2.19 -4.91
N ARG A 6 6.20 1.24 -4.04
CA ARG A 6 5.29 0.14 -3.77
C ARG A 6 4.69 0.32 -2.39
N VAL A 7 3.37 0.36 -2.34
CA VAL A 7 2.63 0.64 -1.12
C VAL A 7 1.70 -0.52 -0.81
N ALA A 8 1.71 -0.95 0.45
CA ALA A 8 0.77 -1.96 0.94
C ALA A 8 -0.14 -1.32 1.97
N ILE A 9 -1.45 -1.55 1.84
CA ILE A 9 -2.44 -1.06 2.79
C ILE A 9 -3.17 -2.27 3.36
N CYS A 10 -3.06 -2.46 4.67
CA CYS A 10 -3.64 -3.61 5.38
C CYS A 10 -4.66 -3.12 6.39
N ASP A 11 -5.92 -3.45 6.17
CA ASP A 11 -6.99 -3.08 7.09
C ASP A 11 -8.17 -4.02 6.88
N ASP A 12 -8.76 -4.49 7.96
CA ASP A 12 -9.93 -5.37 7.88
C ASP A 12 -11.20 -4.60 7.56
N GLU A 13 -11.19 -3.29 7.72
CA GLU A 13 -12.30 -2.41 7.39
C GLU A 13 -12.17 -1.92 5.96
N LYS A 14 -13.07 -2.37 5.09
CA LYS A 14 -13.03 -2.00 3.67
C LYS A 14 -13.09 -0.49 3.48
N TYR A 15 -13.93 0.18 4.25
CA TYR A 15 -14.10 1.64 4.14
C TYR A 15 -12.78 2.36 4.40
N PHE A 16 -12.10 2.01 5.49
CA PHE A 16 -10.84 2.66 5.83
C PHE A 16 -9.74 2.32 4.85
N ARG A 17 -9.72 1.07 4.39
CA ARG A 17 -8.72 0.62 3.42
C ARG A 17 -8.82 1.44 2.13
N GLU A 18 -10.03 1.64 1.63
CA GLU A 18 -10.24 2.41 0.41
C GLU A 18 -9.99 3.90 0.62
N GLU A 19 -10.30 4.42 1.79
CA GLU A 19 -10.06 5.81 2.11
C GLU A 19 -8.57 6.12 2.14
N ILE A 20 -7.78 5.25 2.78
CA ILE A 20 -6.33 5.40 2.82
C ILE A 20 -5.76 5.34 1.39
N LYS A 21 -6.23 4.39 0.60
CA LYS A 21 -5.80 4.26 -0.78
C LYS A 21 -6.05 5.55 -1.56
N ARG A 22 -7.23 6.12 -1.42
CA ARG A 22 -7.59 7.35 -2.12
C ARG A 22 -6.67 8.50 -1.75
N LEU A 23 -6.40 8.66 -0.46
CA LEU A 23 -5.53 9.73 0.02
C LEU A 23 -4.10 9.55 -0.45
N VAL A 24 -3.60 8.33 -0.39
CA VAL A 24 -2.24 8.02 -0.83
C VAL A 24 -2.10 8.26 -2.34
N GLU A 25 -3.08 7.80 -3.12
CA GLU A 25 -3.06 8.01 -4.55
C GLU A 25 -3.03 9.50 -4.89
N GLN A 26 -3.86 10.28 -4.22
CA GLN A 26 -3.93 11.71 -4.46
C GLN A 26 -2.59 12.38 -4.17
N TYR A 27 -1.98 12.02 -3.03
CA TYR A 27 -0.70 12.59 -2.64
C TYR A 27 0.40 12.24 -3.65
N LEU A 28 0.49 10.97 -4.02
CA LEU A 28 1.54 10.52 -4.92
C LEU A 28 1.38 11.10 -6.33
N LYS A 29 0.14 11.26 -6.78
CA LYS A 29 -0.12 11.87 -8.08
C LYS A 29 0.29 13.34 -8.09
N GLU A 30 0.04 14.05 -6.99
CA GLU A 30 0.45 15.45 -6.89
C GLU A 30 1.97 15.58 -6.93
N LYS A 31 2.69 14.61 -6.36
CA LYS A 31 4.14 14.61 -6.38
C LYS A 31 4.72 14.03 -7.66
N LYS A 32 3.87 13.57 -8.56
CA LYS A 32 4.28 12.95 -9.83
C LYS A 32 5.17 11.74 -9.61
N ILE A 33 4.84 10.95 -8.59
CA ILE A 33 5.57 9.74 -8.25
C ILE A 33 4.85 8.54 -8.87
N ILE A 34 5.59 7.67 -9.53
CA ILE A 34 5.05 6.43 -10.06
C ILE A 34 4.87 5.46 -8.89
N PHE A 35 3.68 4.87 -8.78
CA PHE A 35 3.37 4.03 -7.62
C PHE A 35 2.52 2.84 -7.99
N CYS A 36 2.50 1.87 -7.09
CA CYS A 36 1.64 0.71 -7.15
C CYS A 36 1.11 0.45 -5.74
N ILE A 37 -0.21 0.28 -5.61
CA ILE A 37 -0.84 0.06 -4.31
C ILE A 37 -1.52 -1.29 -4.31
N ASP A 38 -1.20 -2.11 -3.31
CA ASP A 38 -1.86 -3.39 -3.08
C ASP A 38 -2.63 -3.34 -1.78
N LEU A 39 -3.83 -3.92 -1.79
CA LEU A 39 -4.71 -3.91 -0.63
C LEU A 39 -4.77 -5.31 -0.01
N PHE A 40 -4.72 -5.36 1.31
CA PHE A 40 -4.81 -6.59 2.09
C PHE A 40 -5.92 -6.44 3.12
N THR A 41 -6.64 -7.53 3.37
CA THR A 41 -7.76 -7.51 4.30
C THR A 41 -7.35 -7.50 5.76
N SER A 42 -6.12 -7.93 6.06
CA SER A 42 -5.63 -7.93 7.42
C SER A 42 -4.12 -7.93 7.46
N GLY A 43 -3.57 -7.46 8.58
CA GLY A 43 -2.14 -7.51 8.81
C GLY A 43 -1.60 -8.93 8.85
N LEU A 44 -2.42 -9.86 9.38
CA LEU A 44 -2.04 -11.27 9.42
C LEU A 44 -1.87 -11.85 8.02
N GLU A 45 -2.81 -11.55 7.14
CA GLU A 45 -2.73 -11.99 5.75
C GLU A 45 -1.47 -11.46 5.09
N PHE A 46 -1.16 -10.19 5.33
CA PHE A 46 0.04 -9.57 4.77
C PHE A 46 1.31 -10.21 5.32
N CYS A 47 1.38 -10.41 6.63
CA CYS A 47 2.58 -10.93 7.29
C CYS A 47 2.77 -12.44 7.13
N SER A 48 1.79 -13.14 6.58
CA SER A 48 1.91 -14.57 6.36
C SER A 48 2.95 -14.93 5.31
N ASP A 49 3.33 -13.96 4.48
CA ASP A 49 4.35 -14.15 3.46
C ASP A 49 5.51 -13.18 3.75
N ASP A 50 6.67 -13.73 4.08
CA ASP A 50 7.84 -12.92 4.39
C ASP A 50 8.28 -12.03 3.23
N ASN A 51 8.00 -12.46 2.00
CA ASN A 51 8.34 -11.67 0.82
C ASN A 51 7.58 -10.36 0.77
N ASN A 52 6.39 -10.29 1.34
CA ASN A 52 5.60 -9.07 1.35
C ASN A 52 6.33 -7.92 2.05
N LEU A 53 7.02 -8.22 3.16
CA LEU A 53 7.71 -7.20 3.92
C LEU A 53 8.88 -6.58 3.14
N GLN A 54 9.44 -7.35 2.21
CA GLN A 54 10.59 -6.89 1.43
C GLN A 54 10.19 -6.21 0.13
N GLN A 55 8.95 -6.42 -0.31
CA GLN A 55 8.49 -5.90 -1.60
C GLN A 55 7.98 -4.48 -1.54
N TYR A 56 7.63 -3.99 -0.36
CA TYR A 56 6.96 -2.71 -0.23
C TYR A 56 7.84 -1.66 0.44
N ASP A 57 7.74 -0.45 -0.07
CA ASP A 57 8.47 0.70 0.48
C ASP A 57 7.71 1.33 1.64
N ILE A 58 6.37 1.31 1.55
CA ILE A 58 5.50 1.87 2.59
C ILE A 58 4.42 0.84 2.92
N ILE A 59 4.20 0.64 4.21
CA ILE A 59 3.20 -0.31 4.70
C ILE A 59 2.31 0.39 5.72
N PHE A 60 1.01 0.41 5.45
CA PHE A 60 0.00 0.90 6.37
C PHE A 60 -0.69 -0.29 7.03
N LEU A 61 -0.66 -0.32 8.36
CA LEU A 61 -1.27 -1.39 9.14
C LEU A 61 -2.40 -0.86 10.02
#